data_d92829d46cf1f0f5a82301690aba6cf8
#
_entry.id   d92829d46cf1f0f5a82301690aba6cf8
#
_cell.length_a   1.000
_cell.length_b   1.000
_cell.length_c   1.000
_cell.angle_alpha   90.00
_cell.angle_beta   90.00
_cell.angle_gamma   90.00
#
_symmetry.space_group_name_H-M   'P 1'
#
loop_
_entity.id
_entity.type
_entity.pdbx_description
1 polymer ?
#
loop_
_entity_poly.entity_id
_entity_poly.type
_entity_poly.pdbx_seq_one_letter_code
_entity_poly.pdbx_strand_id
1 'polypeptide(L)'
;MGAYASLSAVDLGVMTVKELLRRANIDPQSEVIDEVVFGQVLQAGVGQNPARQVALGAGLPVSTPCTTVNKVCGSSLKAAMMAANSVRAGEYKAIIAGGMESMTNAPQLLLGQRKGTKMGDSTLVDSMIHDGLWDVYNDVHMGTTGETIAKECGIDRETMDAFAARSQHRAAEAWENGWFDWETFAVDVPQRRGDPVRIEKDEGVRPGTTAESLGNLRPVFDKDGSVTAGNASTLNDGASAVLIAEASFATSQGWEIIATIEDYCTSGVEPERVMSAPIPAVNTLLSRNGLDVLDVDVYEHNEAFASASCAVAQEIGIPEDRFNLHGGAVSLGHPLGASGTRCLITMLGAMRRTNAASGIVTLCLGGGNAVAMYVRRPE
;
A
#
# COMPACT_ATOMS: atom_id res chain seq x y z
N MET A 1 -1.93 10.12 -17.40
CA MET A 1 -2.98 9.98 -16.38
C MET A 1 -3.61 8.62 -16.57
N GLY A 2 -3.82 7.88 -15.48
CA GLY A 2 -4.31 6.51 -15.53
C GLY A 2 -5.83 6.39 -15.71
N ALA A 3 -6.32 5.15 -15.71
CA ALA A 3 -7.72 4.80 -15.94
C ALA A 3 -8.69 5.46 -14.94
N TYR A 4 -8.24 5.75 -13.72
CA TYR A 4 -9.06 6.33 -12.64
C TYR A 4 -9.01 7.85 -12.54
N ALA A 5 -8.44 8.56 -13.52
CA ALA A 5 -8.26 10.02 -13.48
C ALA A 5 -9.55 10.83 -13.22
N SER A 6 -10.73 10.30 -13.56
CA SER A 6 -12.03 10.94 -13.30
C SER A 6 -12.64 10.61 -11.93
N LEU A 7 -12.01 9.75 -11.13
CA LEU A 7 -12.46 9.33 -9.81
C LEU A 7 -11.60 9.98 -8.72
N SER A 8 -12.24 10.47 -7.67
CA SER A 8 -11.53 10.92 -6.47
C SER A 8 -11.04 9.73 -5.63
N ALA A 9 -10.12 9.98 -4.70
CA ALA A 9 -9.71 8.96 -3.72
C ALA A 9 -10.92 8.45 -2.93
N VAL A 10 -11.85 9.33 -2.57
CA VAL A 10 -13.09 8.95 -1.87
C VAL A 10 -13.98 8.05 -2.70
N ASP A 11 -14.14 8.32 -4.01
CA ASP A 11 -14.93 7.45 -4.89
C ASP A 11 -14.35 6.02 -4.92
N LEU A 12 -13.03 5.90 -5.06
CA LEU A 12 -12.33 4.61 -5.02
C LEU A 12 -12.53 3.91 -3.67
N GLY A 13 -12.40 4.64 -2.56
CA GLY A 13 -12.65 4.12 -1.21
C GLY A 13 -14.09 3.62 -1.03
N VAL A 14 -15.08 4.39 -1.50
CA VAL A 14 -16.50 4.01 -1.46
C VAL A 14 -16.75 2.72 -2.23
N MET A 15 -16.24 2.61 -3.45
CA MET A 15 -16.37 1.40 -4.27
C MET A 15 -15.76 0.19 -3.58
N THR A 16 -14.58 0.36 -2.99
CA THR A 16 -13.85 -0.70 -2.28
C THR A 16 -14.59 -1.18 -1.04
N VAL A 17 -15.12 -0.28 -0.22
CA VAL A 17 -15.89 -0.65 0.98
C VAL A 17 -17.22 -1.30 0.59
N LYS A 18 -17.92 -0.81 -0.44
CA LYS A 18 -19.13 -1.48 -0.97
C LYS A 18 -18.84 -2.91 -1.39
N GLU A 19 -17.75 -3.14 -2.10
CA GLU A 19 -17.38 -4.48 -2.55
C GLU A 19 -16.98 -5.39 -1.38
N LEU A 20 -16.25 -4.85 -0.38
CA LEU A 20 -15.93 -5.58 0.86
C LEU A 20 -17.20 -6.04 1.59
N LEU A 21 -18.17 -5.13 1.80
CA LEU A 21 -19.45 -5.44 2.44
C LEU A 21 -20.24 -6.50 1.65
N ARG A 22 -20.28 -6.37 0.33
CA ARG A 22 -20.92 -7.34 -0.56
C ARG A 22 -20.29 -8.73 -0.46
N ARG A 23 -18.94 -8.81 -0.47
CA ARG A 23 -18.22 -10.10 -0.35
C ARG A 23 -18.41 -10.74 1.02
N ALA A 24 -18.44 -9.95 2.06
CA ALA A 24 -18.69 -10.43 3.44
C ALA A 24 -20.19 -10.70 3.71
N ASN A 25 -21.07 -10.46 2.73
CA ASN A 25 -22.52 -10.56 2.87
C ASN A 25 -23.07 -9.74 4.07
N ILE A 26 -22.55 -8.50 4.22
CA ILE A 26 -22.93 -7.57 5.27
C ILE A 26 -23.92 -6.54 4.70
N ASP A 27 -25.10 -6.43 5.29
CA ASP A 27 -25.99 -5.29 5.05
C ASP A 27 -25.32 -4.03 5.63
N PRO A 28 -25.06 -3.00 4.81
CA PRO A 28 -24.46 -1.76 5.29
C PRO A 28 -25.18 -1.14 6.49
N GLN A 29 -26.50 -1.32 6.60
CA GLN A 29 -27.33 -0.77 7.69
C GLN A 29 -27.44 -1.66 8.94
N SER A 30 -26.75 -2.82 8.95
CA SER A 30 -26.86 -3.81 10.04
C SER A 30 -26.21 -3.40 11.37
N GLU A 31 -25.49 -2.27 11.41
CA GLU A 31 -24.76 -1.77 12.59
C GLU A 31 -23.72 -2.75 13.17
N VAL A 32 -23.28 -3.75 12.37
CA VAL A 32 -22.24 -4.72 12.81
C VAL A 32 -20.83 -4.19 12.64
N ILE A 33 -20.66 -3.05 11.96
CA ILE A 33 -19.38 -2.39 11.79
C ILE A 33 -19.28 -1.26 12.81
N ASP A 34 -18.35 -1.40 13.75
CA ASP A 34 -18.17 -0.47 14.86
C ASP A 34 -17.44 0.80 14.47
N GLU A 35 -16.43 0.72 13.56
CA GLU A 35 -15.64 1.88 13.11
C GLU A 35 -15.13 1.67 11.69
N VAL A 36 -14.80 2.76 11.00
CA VAL A 36 -14.02 2.78 9.74
C VAL A 36 -12.73 3.56 9.95
N VAL A 37 -11.58 2.92 9.74
CA VAL A 37 -10.25 3.55 9.81
C VAL A 37 -9.58 3.48 8.45
N PHE A 38 -9.40 4.63 7.79
CA PHE A 38 -8.89 4.67 6.42
C PHE A 38 -7.65 5.56 6.28
N GLY A 39 -6.64 5.04 5.60
CA GLY A 39 -5.42 5.77 5.26
C GLY A 39 -5.60 6.67 4.05
N GLN A 40 -5.06 7.88 4.13
CA GLN A 40 -4.88 8.76 2.98
C GLN A 40 -3.75 9.75 3.27
N VAL A 41 -2.88 9.99 2.30
CA VAL A 41 -1.73 10.90 2.43
C VAL A 41 -2.05 12.26 1.84
N LEU A 42 -2.54 12.33 0.62
CA LEU A 42 -2.80 13.56 -0.13
C LEU A 42 -4.22 14.05 0.13
N GLN A 43 -4.41 14.72 1.26
CA GLN A 43 -5.74 15.11 1.75
C GLN A 43 -6.16 16.55 1.36
N ALA A 44 -5.26 17.34 0.77
CA ALA A 44 -5.58 18.71 0.38
C ALA A 44 -6.72 18.74 -0.65
N GLY A 45 -7.78 19.50 -0.35
CA GLY A 45 -8.95 19.64 -1.24
C GLY A 45 -9.95 18.47 -1.21
N VAL A 46 -9.69 17.37 -0.48
CA VAL A 46 -10.58 16.19 -0.42
C VAL A 46 -11.81 16.44 0.47
N GLY A 47 -11.76 17.41 1.35
CA GLY A 47 -12.83 17.72 2.30
C GLY A 47 -12.56 17.15 3.69
N GLN A 48 -13.55 17.28 4.58
CA GLN A 48 -13.41 16.85 5.97
C GLN A 48 -13.45 15.33 6.09
N ASN A 49 -12.52 14.77 6.87
CA ASN A 49 -12.48 13.36 7.25
C ASN A 49 -12.84 12.40 6.09
N PRO A 50 -11.93 12.17 5.16
CA PRO A 50 -12.18 11.33 3.99
C PRO A 50 -12.68 9.92 4.33
N ALA A 51 -12.24 9.30 5.43
CA ALA A 51 -12.78 8.02 5.92
C ALA A 51 -14.27 8.09 6.20
N ARG A 52 -14.74 9.22 6.74
CA ARG A 52 -16.18 9.45 6.98
C ARG A 52 -16.96 9.55 5.69
N GLN A 53 -16.40 10.21 4.68
CA GLN A 53 -17.02 10.31 3.36
C GLN A 53 -17.16 8.92 2.72
N VAL A 54 -16.12 8.08 2.87
CA VAL A 54 -16.14 6.67 2.41
C VAL A 54 -17.24 5.88 3.10
N ALA A 55 -17.30 5.92 4.43
CA ALA A 55 -18.29 5.16 5.21
C ALA A 55 -19.73 5.51 4.81
N LEU A 56 -20.05 6.80 4.76
CA LEU A 56 -21.39 7.26 4.38
C LEU A 56 -21.71 6.96 2.92
N GLY A 57 -20.74 7.17 2.02
CA GLY A 57 -20.87 6.85 0.60
C GLY A 57 -21.06 5.35 0.34
N ALA A 58 -20.50 4.50 1.19
CA ALA A 58 -20.69 3.06 1.16
C ALA A 58 -22.04 2.59 1.73
N GLY A 59 -22.78 3.49 2.41
CA GLY A 59 -24.09 3.21 2.98
C GLY A 59 -24.06 2.79 4.45
N LEU A 60 -22.93 2.94 5.15
CA LEU A 60 -22.87 2.66 6.59
C LEU A 60 -23.70 3.69 7.40
N PRO A 61 -24.19 3.33 8.59
CA PRO A 61 -25.00 4.20 9.42
C PRO A 61 -24.27 5.49 9.79
N VAL A 62 -25.04 6.57 10.01
CA VAL A 62 -24.50 7.83 10.50
C VAL A 62 -23.90 7.74 11.91
N SER A 63 -24.24 6.70 12.65
CA SER A 63 -23.69 6.36 13.97
C SER A 63 -22.27 5.80 13.91
N THR A 64 -21.84 5.22 12.76
CA THR A 64 -20.51 4.59 12.64
C THR A 64 -19.40 5.64 12.72
N PRO A 65 -18.54 5.65 13.74
CA PRO A 65 -17.40 6.56 13.82
C PRO A 65 -16.37 6.26 12.73
N CYS A 66 -15.58 7.28 12.37
CA CYS A 66 -14.62 7.15 11.28
C CYS A 66 -13.36 7.95 11.57
N THR A 67 -12.20 7.37 11.27
CA THR A 67 -10.88 8.00 11.47
C THR A 67 -10.06 7.96 10.19
N THR A 68 -9.54 9.10 9.75
CA THR A 68 -8.56 9.17 8.65
C THR A 68 -7.15 9.20 9.21
N VAL A 69 -6.28 8.30 8.73
CA VAL A 69 -4.90 8.13 9.20
C VAL A 69 -3.92 8.54 8.09
N ASN A 70 -2.91 9.32 8.46
CA ASN A 70 -1.74 9.55 7.63
C ASN A 70 -0.48 9.02 8.36
N LYS A 71 0.09 7.96 7.82
CA LYS A 71 1.43 7.45 8.14
C LYS A 71 2.16 7.15 6.84
N VAL A 72 2.10 8.11 5.92
CA VAL A 72 2.67 8.03 4.57
C VAL A 72 2.31 6.68 3.89
N CYS A 73 3.26 5.98 3.26
CA CYS A 73 3.02 4.74 2.52
C CYS A 73 2.38 3.60 3.35
N GLY A 74 2.54 3.62 4.66
CA GLY A 74 1.99 2.61 5.57
C GLY A 74 0.64 2.95 6.18
N SER A 75 -0.03 4.00 5.73
CA SER A 75 -1.28 4.50 6.35
C SER A 75 -2.33 3.42 6.51
N SER A 76 -2.63 2.65 5.47
CA SER A 76 -3.67 1.62 5.55
C SER A 76 -3.26 0.39 6.37
N LEU A 77 -1.98 -0.03 6.37
CA LEU A 77 -1.54 -1.09 7.28
C LEU A 77 -1.55 -0.61 8.73
N LYS A 78 -1.22 0.67 8.97
CA LYS A 78 -1.39 1.28 10.30
C LYS A 78 -2.85 1.35 10.72
N ALA A 79 -3.78 1.62 9.80
CA ALA A 79 -5.22 1.53 10.05
C ALA A 79 -5.64 0.11 10.49
N ALA A 80 -5.14 -0.94 9.82
CA ALA A 80 -5.37 -2.33 10.22
C ALA A 80 -4.77 -2.65 11.61
N MET A 81 -3.57 -2.13 11.91
CA MET A 81 -2.96 -2.26 13.24
C MET A 81 -3.77 -1.56 14.34
N MET A 82 -4.34 -0.39 14.05
CA MET A 82 -5.21 0.34 14.99
C MET A 82 -6.50 -0.44 15.23
N ALA A 83 -7.14 -0.93 14.17
CA ALA A 83 -8.32 -1.78 14.26
C ALA A 83 -8.05 -3.03 15.10
N ALA A 84 -6.92 -3.73 14.86
CA ALA A 84 -6.54 -4.89 15.66
C ALA A 84 -6.30 -4.54 17.14
N ASN A 85 -5.77 -3.35 17.46
CA ASN A 85 -5.63 -2.88 18.84
C ASN A 85 -6.98 -2.68 19.52
N SER A 86 -7.93 -1.99 18.87
CA SER A 86 -9.27 -1.73 19.45
C SER A 86 -10.03 -3.04 19.65
N VAL A 87 -9.93 -3.99 18.71
CA VAL A 87 -10.53 -5.32 18.86
C VAL A 87 -9.90 -6.09 20.03
N ARG A 88 -8.55 -6.10 20.14
CA ARG A 88 -7.84 -6.77 21.26
C ARG A 88 -8.15 -6.13 22.61
N ALA A 89 -8.36 -4.81 22.64
CA ALA A 89 -8.77 -4.10 23.85
C ALA A 89 -10.23 -4.36 24.25
N GLY A 90 -11.02 -5.01 23.40
CA GLY A 90 -12.44 -5.28 23.63
C GLY A 90 -13.32 -4.05 23.46
N GLU A 91 -12.81 -2.98 22.85
CA GLU A 91 -13.55 -1.75 22.58
C GLU A 91 -14.57 -1.96 21.44
N TYR A 92 -14.14 -2.64 20.39
CA TYR A 92 -14.91 -2.93 19.18
C TYR A 92 -14.80 -4.41 18.79
N LYS A 93 -15.75 -4.88 17.99
CA LYS A 93 -15.79 -6.26 17.49
C LYS A 93 -15.46 -6.39 16.02
N ALA A 94 -15.82 -5.40 15.22
CA ALA A 94 -15.57 -5.41 13.77
C ALA A 94 -15.30 -4.00 13.23
N ILE A 95 -14.16 -3.83 12.57
CA ILE A 95 -13.69 -2.55 12.05
C ILE A 95 -13.29 -2.74 10.59
N ILE A 96 -13.76 -1.85 9.71
CA ILE A 96 -13.23 -1.78 8.35
C ILE A 96 -11.96 -0.93 8.38
N ALA A 97 -10.82 -1.54 8.03
CA ALA A 97 -9.54 -0.87 7.89
C ALA A 97 -9.09 -0.88 6.44
N GLY A 98 -8.56 0.23 5.98
CA GLY A 98 -8.11 0.32 4.59
C GLY A 98 -7.42 1.63 4.29
N GLY A 99 -7.37 1.96 3.03
CA GLY A 99 -6.85 3.24 2.56
C GLY A 99 -7.14 3.50 1.10
N MET A 100 -6.93 4.73 0.71
CA MET A 100 -7.19 5.23 -0.63
C MET A 100 -6.17 6.30 -0.98
N GLU A 101 -5.94 6.50 -2.26
CA GLU A 101 -5.15 7.60 -2.78
C GLU A 101 -5.59 7.95 -4.19
N SER A 102 -5.55 9.22 -4.54
CA SER A 102 -5.56 9.66 -5.94
C SER A 102 -4.40 10.62 -6.15
N MET A 103 -3.29 10.09 -6.65
CA MET A 103 -2.10 10.89 -6.94
C MET A 103 -2.33 11.76 -8.19
N THR A 104 -3.16 11.29 -9.12
CA THR A 104 -3.56 12.03 -10.32
C THR A 104 -4.30 13.33 -9.97
N ASN A 105 -5.12 13.33 -8.91
CA ASN A 105 -5.95 14.46 -8.50
C ASN A 105 -5.34 15.30 -7.37
N ALA A 106 -4.07 15.07 -7.01
CA ALA A 106 -3.35 15.88 -6.04
C ALA A 106 -3.26 17.34 -6.52
N PRO A 107 -3.69 18.33 -5.70
CA PRO A 107 -3.75 19.73 -6.13
C PRO A 107 -2.38 20.41 -6.10
N GLN A 108 -2.26 21.48 -6.87
CA GLN A 108 -1.21 22.48 -6.68
C GLN A 108 -1.60 23.43 -5.57
N LEU A 109 -0.69 23.73 -4.65
CA LEU A 109 -0.91 24.54 -3.46
C LEU A 109 -0.29 25.93 -3.62
N LEU A 110 -1.07 26.96 -3.34
CA LEU A 110 -0.59 28.33 -3.22
C LEU A 110 -0.48 28.68 -1.73
N LEU A 111 0.73 28.56 -1.18
CA LEU A 111 0.98 28.77 0.24
C LEU A 111 0.95 30.26 0.65
N GLY A 112 0.63 30.50 1.91
CA GLY A 112 0.74 31.84 2.53
C GLY A 112 -0.35 32.85 2.16
N GLN A 113 -1.36 32.50 1.38
CA GLN A 113 -2.36 33.44 0.82
C GLN A 113 -3.27 34.12 1.86
N ARG A 114 -3.41 33.58 3.07
CA ARG A 114 -4.18 34.25 4.15
C ARG A 114 -3.58 35.59 4.59
N LYS A 115 -2.29 35.83 4.29
CA LYS A 115 -1.59 37.10 4.56
C LYS A 115 -1.68 38.07 3.38
N GLY A 116 -2.33 37.68 2.28
CA GLY A 116 -2.36 38.43 1.02
C GLY A 116 -1.07 38.28 0.21
N THR A 117 -1.16 38.57 -1.07
CA THR A 117 -0.01 38.57 -1.99
C THR A 117 0.47 40.00 -2.21
N LYS A 118 1.75 40.26 -1.97
CA LYS A 118 2.41 41.51 -2.37
C LYS A 118 2.69 41.50 -3.87
N MET A 119 3.14 42.63 -4.41
CA MET A 119 3.58 42.74 -5.80
C MET A 119 4.72 41.74 -6.07
N GLY A 120 4.60 40.98 -7.16
CA GLY A 120 5.52 39.92 -7.58
C GLY A 120 4.84 38.59 -7.83
N ASP A 121 5.62 37.59 -8.29
CA ASP A 121 5.14 36.27 -8.61
C ASP A 121 4.86 35.43 -7.36
N SER A 122 4.02 34.39 -7.52
CA SER A 122 3.76 33.38 -6.50
C SER A 122 4.09 32.00 -7.06
N THR A 123 4.71 31.14 -6.24
CA THR A 123 5.04 29.76 -6.61
C THR A 123 3.88 28.83 -6.22
N LEU A 124 3.48 27.95 -7.15
CA LEU A 124 2.63 26.80 -6.86
C LEU A 124 3.47 25.62 -6.43
N VAL A 125 3.07 24.93 -5.37
CA VAL A 125 3.72 23.74 -4.82
C VAL A 125 2.91 22.52 -5.20
N ASP A 126 3.52 21.52 -5.82
CA ASP A 126 2.90 20.24 -6.11
C ASP A 126 2.73 19.45 -4.80
N SER A 127 1.47 19.27 -4.35
CA SER A 127 1.20 18.57 -3.09
C SER A 127 1.56 17.08 -3.14
N MET A 128 1.51 16.45 -4.31
CA MET A 128 1.91 15.05 -4.47
C MET A 128 3.41 14.88 -4.15
N ILE A 129 4.24 15.78 -4.66
CA ILE A 129 5.67 15.75 -4.39
C ILE A 129 5.93 16.17 -2.94
N HIS A 130 5.42 17.33 -2.54
CA HIS A 130 5.76 17.96 -1.26
C HIS A 130 5.29 17.16 -0.05
N ASP A 131 4.05 16.64 -0.07
CA ASP A 131 3.45 15.94 1.06
C ASP A 131 3.63 14.42 0.99
N GLY A 132 3.88 13.85 -0.21
CA GLY A 132 3.95 12.42 -0.42
C GLY A 132 5.33 11.86 -0.76
N LEU A 133 6.16 12.61 -1.50
CA LEU A 133 7.39 12.10 -2.12
C LEU A 133 8.66 12.88 -1.77
N TRP A 134 8.59 13.83 -0.84
CA TRP A 134 9.71 14.66 -0.43
C TRP A 134 10.17 14.35 1.00
N ASP A 135 11.45 14.11 1.17
CA ASP A 135 12.08 14.07 2.49
C ASP A 135 12.36 15.51 2.94
N VAL A 136 11.51 15.99 3.83
CA VAL A 136 11.59 17.36 4.36
C VAL A 136 12.77 17.57 5.32
N TYR A 137 13.39 16.51 5.81
CA TYR A 137 14.51 16.58 6.76
C TYR A 137 15.83 16.80 6.02
N ASN A 138 16.00 16.13 4.86
CA ASN A 138 17.20 16.18 4.05
C ASN A 138 17.03 16.99 2.77
N ASP A 139 15.82 17.52 2.51
CA ASP A 139 15.45 18.32 1.34
C ASP A 139 15.74 17.60 0.01
N VAL A 140 15.31 16.32 -0.08
CA VAL A 140 15.50 15.47 -1.26
C VAL A 140 14.23 14.70 -1.63
N HIS A 141 14.12 14.29 -2.90
CA HIS A 141 13.05 13.39 -3.35
C HIS A 141 13.27 11.97 -2.82
N MET A 142 12.18 11.23 -2.54
CA MET A 142 12.25 9.83 -2.06
C MET A 142 13.08 8.91 -2.97
N GLY A 143 13.15 9.18 -4.28
CA GLY A 143 14.03 8.44 -5.19
C GLY A 143 15.52 8.52 -4.86
N THR A 144 15.97 9.64 -4.26
CA THR A 144 17.35 9.77 -3.77
C THR A 144 17.63 8.79 -2.62
N THR A 145 16.64 8.51 -1.77
CA THR A 145 16.81 7.50 -0.70
C THR A 145 16.87 6.07 -1.26
N GLY A 146 16.25 5.83 -2.44
CA GLY A 146 16.43 4.60 -3.21
C GLY A 146 17.86 4.42 -3.73
N GLU A 147 18.53 5.49 -4.13
CA GLU A 147 19.96 5.47 -4.49
C GLU A 147 20.83 5.24 -3.24
N THR A 148 20.49 5.88 -2.12
CA THR A 148 21.21 5.71 -0.85
C THR A 148 21.28 4.26 -0.42
N ILE A 149 20.15 3.56 -0.36
CA ILE A 149 20.10 2.15 0.07
C ILE A 149 20.81 1.23 -0.95
N ALA A 150 20.66 1.49 -2.25
CA ALA A 150 21.38 0.74 -3.28
C ALA A 150 22.89 0.78 -3.04
N LYS A 151 23.41 1.97 -2.79
CA LYS A 151 24.86 2.20 -2.53
C LYS A 151 25.31 1.58 -1.20
N GLU A 152 24.52 1.73 -0.13
CA GLU A 152 24.88 1.21 1.21
C GLU A 152 24.90 -0.32 1.24
N CYS A 153 23.96 -0.99 0.57
CA CYS A 153 23.85 -2.45 0.54
C CYS A 153 24.54 -3.10 -0.68
N GLY A 154 25.20 -2.32 -1.53
CA GLY A 154 25.90 -2.83 -2.70
C GLY A 154 24.96 -3.43 -3.76
N ILE A 155 23.73 -2.91 -3.87
CA ILE A 155 22.75 -3.36 -4.87
C ILE A 155 23.03 -2.60 -6.19
N ASP A 156 23.50 -3.33 -7.18
CA ASP A 156 23.80 -2.76 -8.48
C ASP A 156 22.55 -2.63 -9.39
N ARG A 157 22.72 -1.94 -10.49
CA ARG A 157 21.68 -1.70 -11.47
C ARG A 157 21.12 -2.99 -12.07
N GLU A 158 21.95 -3.98 -12.35
CA GLU A 158 21.57 -5.25 -12.94
C GLU A 158 20.67 -6.04 -12.00
N THR A 159 21.02 -6.10 -10.71
CA THR A 159 20.20 -6.71 -9.65
C THR A 159 18.83 -6.04 -9.54
N MET A 160 18.78 -4.70 -9.58
CA MET A 160 17.52 -3.94 -9.52
C MET A 160 16.63 -4.18 -10.73
N ASP A 161 17.21 -4.21 -11.93
CA ASP A 161 16.46 -4.42 -13.17
C ASP A 161 15.99 -5.90 -13.27
N ALA A 162 16.77 -6.87 -12.80
CA ALA A 162 16.35 -8.26 -12.69
C ALA A 162 15.19 -8.43 -11.72
N PHE A 163 15.23 -7.76 -10.56
CA PHE A 163 14.12 -7.74 -9.60
C PHE A 163 12.86 -7.13 -10.22
N ALA A 164 12.98 -5.98 -10.87
CA ALA A 164 11.86 -5.29 -11.50
C ALA A 164 11.21 -6.13 -12.63
N ALA A 165 12.02 -6.78 -13.46
CA ALA A 165 11.52 -7.69 -14.48
C ALA A 165 10.78 -8.88 -13.85
N ARG A 166 11.30 -9.46 -12.76
CA ARG A 166 10.64 -10.53 -12.01
C ARG A 166 9.31 -10.07 -11.41
N SER A 167 9.24 -8.87 -10.83
CA SER A 167 7.99 -8.29 -10.34
C SER A 167 6.94 -8.20 -11.44
N GLN A 168 7.31 -7.71 -12.62
CA GLN A 168 6.43 -7.64 -13.79
C GLN A 168 5.95 -9.02 -14.24
N HIS A 169 6.84 -10.02 -14.32
CA HIS A 169 6.48 -11.37 -14.73
C HIS A 169 5.54 -12.04 -13.72
N ARG A 170 5.81 -11.92 -12.42
CA ARG A 170 4.95 -12.47 -11.36
C ARG A 170 3.57 -11.86 -11.36
N ALA A 171 3.47 -10.54 -11.55
CA ALA A 171 2.17 -9.87 -11.64
C ALA A 171 1.41 -10.28 -12.90
N ALA A 172 2.09 -10.40 -14.05
CA ALA A 172 1.49 -10.87 -15.29
C ALA A 172 0.97 -12.31 -15.15
N GLU A 173 1.79 -13.23 -14.60
CA GLU A 173 1.39 -14.60 -14.32
C GLU A 173 0.19 -14.68 -13.37
N ALA A 174 0.18 -13.84 -12.32
CA ALA A 174 -0.93 -13.77 -11.37
C ALA A 174 -2.24 -13.33 -12.05
N TRP A 175 -2.19 -12.35 -12.97
CA TRP A 175 -3.35 -11.94 -13.75
C TRP A 175 -3.79 -13.00 -14.78
N GLU A 176 -2.87 -13.68 -15.43
CA GLU A 176 -3.18 -14.72 -16.42
C GLU A 176 -3.85 -15.94 -15.78
N ASN A 177 -3.43 -16.29 -14.57
CA ASN A 177 -3.95 -17.45 -13.83
C ASN A 177 -5.14 -17.11 -12.91
N GLY A 178 -5.64 -15.88 -12.90
CA GLY A 178 -6.76 -15.46 -12.05
C GLY A 178 -6.45 -15.43 -10.55
N TRP A 179 -5.15 -15.33 -10.17
CA TRP A 179 -4.77 -15.31 -8.74
C TRP A 179 -5.18 -14.03 -8.04
N PHE A 180 -5.45 -12.94 -8.79
CA PHE A 180 -5.99 -11.69 -8.27
C PHE A 180 -7.52 -11.63 -8.19
N ASP A 181 -8.26 -12.60 -8.76
CA ASP A 181 -9.74 -12.53 -8.84
C ASP A 181 -10.42 -12.46 -7.47
N TRP A 182 -9.81 -13.07 -6.45
CA TRP A 182 -10.35 -13.05 -5.09
C TRP A 182 -10.16 -11.69 -4.40
N GLU A 183 -9.16 -10.89 -4.77
CA GLU A 183 -8.79 -9.64 -4.11
C GLU A 183 -9.16 -8.38 -4.91
N THR A 184 -9.38 -8.51 -6.21
CA THR A 184 -9.73 -7.40 -7.09
C THR A 184 -11.20 -7.43 -7.52
N PHE A 185 -11.68 -6.33 -8.06
CA PHE A 185 -12.99 -6.22 -8.68
C PHE A 185 -12.96 -5.20 -9.80
N ALA A 186 -13.85 -5.37 -10.78
CA ALA A 186 -13.98 -4.45 -11.89
C ALA A 186 -14.65 -3.14 -11.47
N VAL A 187 -14.15 -2.03 -12.00
CA VAL A 187 -14.67 -0.68 -11.75
C VAL A 187 -15.18 -0.07 -13.06
N ASP A 188 -16.42 0.34 -13.07
CA ASP A 188 -17.02 1.07 -14.19
C ASP A 188 -16.71 2.57 -14.05
N VAL A 189 -15.77 3.07 -14.83
CA VAL A 189 -15.26 4.46 -14.76
C VAL A 189 -16.10 5.36 -15.64
N PRO A 190 -16.80 6.36 -15.05
CA PRO A 190 -17.62 7.30 -15.82
C PRO A 190 -16.80 8.07 -16.86
N GLN A 191 -17.35 8.18 -18.06
CA GLN A 191 -16.76 8.97 -19.14
C GLN A 191 -17.48 10.32 -19.29
N ARG A 192 -16.76 11.31 -19.78
CA ARG A 192 -17.37 12.63 -20.09
C ARG A 192 -18.48 12.50 -21.14
N ARG A 193 -18.37 11.54 -22.05
CA ARG A 193 -19.36 11.22 -23.08
C ARG A 193 -19.34 9.71 -23.33
N GLY A 194 -20.52 9.12 -23.56
CA GLY A 194 -20.68 7.68 -23.81
C GLY A 194 -20.84 6.86 -22.53
N ASP A 195 -20.78 5.55 -22.67
CA ASP A 195 -20.92 4.60 -21.57
C ASP A 195 -19.67 4.56 -20.69
N PRO A 196 -19.79 4.16 -19.41
CA PRO A 196 -18.64 3.93 -18.56
C PRO A 196 -17.67 2.91 -19.16
N VAL A 197 -16.38 3.11 -18.93
CA VAL A 197 -15.35 2.13 -19.30
C VAL A 197 -15.09 1.21 -18.12
N ARG A 198 -15.24 -0.10 -18.35
CA ARG A 198 -14.99 -1.13 -17.37
C ARG A 198 -13.52 -1.43 -17.28
N ILE A 199 -12.93 -1.20 -16.11
CA ILE A 199 -11.53 -1.49 -15.80
C ILE A 199 -11.49 -2.74 -14.91
N GLU A 200 -10.78 -3.77 -15.35
CA GLU A 200 -10.74 -5.08 -14.70
C GLU A 200 -9.35 -5.46 -14.19
N LYS A 201 -8.29 -4.85 -14.74
CA LYS A 201 -6.89 -5.20 -14.43
C LYS A 201 -6.07 -3.94 -14.20
N ASP A 202 -4.99 -4.09 -13.43
CA ASP A 202 -3.98 -3.05 -13.27
C ASP A 202 -3.31 -2.73 -14.60
N GLU A 203 -3.25 -1.45 -14.96
CA GLU A 203 -2.69 -0.97 -16.23
C GLU A 203 -1.16 -0.91 -16.25
N GLY A 204 -0.53 -1.04 -15.05
CA GLY A 204 0.93 -0.96 -14.89
C GLY A 204 1.69 -2.21 -15.29
N VAL A 205 1.00 -3.36 -15.36
CA VAL A 205 1.65 -4.65 -15.63
C VAL A 205 2.08 -4.78 -17.08
N ARG A 206 3.36 -5.11 -17.30
CA ARG A 206 4.02 -5.20 -18.61
C ARG A 206 4.69 -6.57 -18.78
N PRO A 207 3.97 -7.58 -19.29
CA PRO A 207 4.44 -8.98 -19.36
C PRO A 207 5.75 -9.16 -20.13
N GLY A 208 6.03 -8.30 -21.13
CA GLY A 208 7.25 -8.38 -21.96
C GLY A 208 8.48 -7.68 -21.37
N THR A 209 8.44 -7.25 -20.10
CA THR A 209 9.59 -6.58 -19.48
C THR A 209 10.74 -7.55 -19.21
N THR A 210 11.96 -7.18 -19.63
CA THR A 210 13.18 -7.93 -19.36
C THR A 210 14.23 -7.03 -18.71
N ALA A 211 15.17 -7.60 -17.95
CA ALA A 211 16.27 -6.84 -17.37
C ALA A 211 17.07 -6.10 -18.44
N GLU A 212 17.28 -6.69 -19.63
CA GLU A 212 17.95 -6.06 -20.76
C GLU A 212 17.18 -4.80 -21.26
N SER A 213 15.86 -4.91 -21.38
CA SER A 213 15.03 -3.76 -21.80
C SER A 213 15.08 -2.62 -20.79
N LEU A 214 15.09 -2.94 -19.48
CA LEU A 214 15.20 -1.99 -18.40
C LEU A 214 16.60 -1.33 -18.36
N GLY A 215 17.65 -2.08 -18.66
CA GLY A 215 19.05 -1.61 -18.73
C GLY A 215 19.25 -0.38 -19.64
N ASN A 216 18.39 -0.20 -20.65
CA ASN A 216 18.41 0.95 -21.56
C ASN A 216 17.81 2.25 -20.96
N LEU A 217 17.13 2.18 -19.81
CA LEU A 217 16.52 3.34 -19.17
C LEU A 217 17.58 4.20 -18.46
N ARG A 218 17.37 5.51 -18.52
CA ARG A 218 18.26 6.47 -17.83
C ARG A 218 17.88 6.57 -16.36
N PRO A 219 18.87 6.73 -15.45
CA PRO A 219 18.61 7.12 -14.08
C PRO A 219 17.79 8.40 -13.97
N VAL A 220 16.95 8.50 -12.94
CA VAL A 220 15.99 9.61 -12.79
C VAL A 220 16.43 10.60 -11.70
N PHE A 221 17.00 10.13 -10.61
CA PHE A 221 17.25 10.95 -9.42
C PHE A 221 18.72 11.37 -9.26
N ASP A 222 19.63 10.57 -9.76
CA ASP A 222 21.06 10.89 -9.88
C ASP A 222 21.51 10.47 -11.28
N LYS A 223 22.24 11.36 -11.99
CA LYS A 223 22.73 11.08 -13.36
C LYS A 223 23.70 9.88 -13.43
N ASP A 224 24.40 9.62 -12.32
CA ASP A 224 25.33 8.51 -12.15
C ASP A 224 24.73 7.39 -11.27
N GLY A 225 23.40 7.46 -11.02
CA GLY A 225 22.64 6.55 -10.18
C GLY A 225 22.14 5.29 -10.91
N SER A 226 21.31 4.53 -10.19
CA SER A 226 20.81 3.24 -10.62
C SER A 226 19.29 3.16 -10.66
N VAL A 227 18.59 4.08 -9.99
CA VAL A 227 17.12 4.13 -9.95
C VAL A 227 16.55 4.73 -11.21
N THR A 228 15.66 4.00 -11.87
CA THR A 228 15.02 4.40 -13.14
C THR A 228 13.50 4.31 -13.01
N ALA A 229 12.78 4.83 -14.00
CA ALA A 229 11.33 4.67 -14.10
C ALA A 229 10.87 3.20 -14.25
N GLY A 230 11.79 2.28 -14.59
CA GLY A 230 11.49 0.86 -14.78
C GLY A 230 11.73 -0.01 -13.54
N ASN A 231 12.53 0.47 -12.58
CA ASN A 231 12.84 -0.23 -11.33
C ASN A 231 12.38 0.53 -10.07
N ALA A 232 11.53 1.53 -10.26
CA ALA A 232 10.78 2.24 -9.22
C ALA A 232 9.29 1.96 -9.36
N SER A 233 8.53 2.11 -8.26
CA SER A 233 7.08 2.08 -8.32
C SER A 233 6.52 3.27 -9.10
N THR A 234 5.34 3.10 -9.68
CA THR A 234 4.64 4.17 -10.41
C THR A 234 3.75 5.01 -9.51
N LEU A 235 3.34 6.19 -9.99
CA LEU A 235 2.34 7.06 -9.36
C LEU A 235 0.96 6.53 -9.72
N ASN A 236 0.12 6.26 -8.72
CA ASN A 236 -1.13 5.54 -8.93
C ASN A 236 -2.30 6.10 -8.13
N ASP A 237 -3.48 5.81 -8.64
CA ASP A 237 -4.75 5.96 -7.97
C ASP A 237 -5.23 4.56 -7.55
N GLY A 238 -5.77 4.42 -6.34
CA GLY A 238 -6.25 3.12 -5.89
C GLY A 238 -6.80 3.14 -4.46
N ALA A 239 -7.50 2.08 -4.10
CA ALA A 239 -7.99 1.86 -2.75
C ALA A 239 -7.96 0.36 -2.40
N SER A 240 -7.81 0.06 -1.11
CA SER A 240 -7.85 -1.30 -0.58
C SER A 240 -8.47 -1.32 0.81
N ALA A 241 -9.15 -2.40 1.18
CA ALA A 241 -9.80 -2.53 2.48
C ALA A 241 -9.83 -3.98 2.96
N VAL A 242 -9.77 -4.15 4.28
CA VAL A 242 -9.95 -5.42 4.99
C VAL A 242 -10.93 -5.23 6.14
N LEU A 243 -11.64 -6.30 6.48
CA LEU A 243 -12.45 -6.39 7.69
C LEU A 243 -11.62 -7.03 8.80
N ILE A 244 -11.39 -6.31 9.87
CA ILE A 244 -10.71 -6.78 11.09
C ILE A 244 -11.77 -7.04 12.15
N ALA A 245 -11.84 -8.26 12.67
CA ALA A 245 -12.86 -8.62 13.64
C ALA A 245 -12.32 -9.55 14.73
N GLU A 246 -13.01 -9.56 15.88
CA GLU A 246 -12.84 -10.59 16.90
C GLU A 246 -13.24 -11.95 16.32
N ALA A 247 -12.40 -12.98 16.49
CA ALA A 247 -12.61 -14.28 15.83
C ALA A 247 -13.96 -14.94 16.21
N SER A 248 -14.35 -14.86 17.49
CA SER A 248 -15.64 -15.41 17.94
C SER A 248 -16.83 -14.65 17.34
N PHE A 249 -16.72 -13.33 17.21
CA PHE A 249 -17.74 -12.51 16.57
C PHE A 249 -17.82 -12.82 15.06
N ALA A 250 -16.69 -12.88 14.35
CA ALA A 250 -16.65 -13.26 12.94
C ALA A 250 -17.33 -14.61 12.69
N THR A 251 -17.02 -15.61 13.53
CA THR A 251 -17.66 -16.94 13.48
C THR A 251 -19.16 -16.84 13.70
N SER A 252 -19.62 -16.04 14.67
CA SER A 252 -21.05 -15.86 14.96
C SER A 252 -21.82 -15.18 13.82
N GLN A 253 -21.13 -14.35 13.02
CA GLN A 253 -21.68 -13.71 11.83
C GLN A 253 -21.60 -14.60 10.58
N GLY A 254 -20.94 -15.76 10.66
CA GLY A 254 -20.70 -16.65 9.51
C GLY A 254 -19.66 -16.12 8.54
N TRP A 255 -18.78 -15.23 8.98
CA TRP A 255 -17.70 -14.68 8.14
C TRP A 255 -16.52 -15.66 8.06
N GLU A 256 -15.96 -15.81 6.86
CA GLU A 256 -14.74 -16.58 6.67
C GLU A 256 -13.54 -15.83 7.32
N ILE A 257 -12.82 -16.51 8.20
CA ILE A 257 -11.58 -16.00 8.76
C ILE A 257 -10.45 -16.42 7.83
N ILE A 258 -9.87 -15.47 7.09
CA ILE A 258 -8.80 -15.71 6.11
C ILE A 258 -7.46 -15.88 6.82
N ALA A 259 -7.19 -15.05 7.83
CA ALA A 259 -5.99 -15.12 8.65
C ALA A 259 -6.23 -14.50 10.03
N THR A 260 -5.40 -14.88 11.01
CA THR A 260 -5.30 -14.24 12.31
C THR A 260 -4.10 -13.30 12.35
N ILE A 261 -4.27 -12.11 12.93
CA ILE A 261 -3.18 -11.17 13.16
C ILE A 261 -2.48 -11.58 14.46
N GLU A 262 -1.27 -12.11 14.35
CA GLU A 262 -0.49 -12.58 15.50
C GLU A 262 0.24 -11.43 16.18
N ASP A 263 0.98 -10.65 15.40
CA ASP A 263 1.79 -9.53 15.90
C ASP A 263 1.96 -8.44 14.86
N TYR A 264 2.31 -7.25 15.30
CA TYR A 264 2.67 -6.14 14.43
C TYR A 264 3.56 -5.14 15.17
N CYS A 265 4.39 -4.42 14.42
CA CYS A 265 5.26 -3.41 15.00
C CYS A 265 5.50 -2.24 14.03
N THR A 266 6.14 -1.23 14.57
CA THR A 266 6.73 -0.12 13.81
C THR A 266 8.20 -0.02 14.17
N SER A 267 9.00 0.45 13.22
CA SER A 267 10.41 0.79 13.44
C SER A 267 10.68 2.24 13.05
N GLY A 268 11.87 2.71 13.39
CA GLY A 268 12.39 4.01 12.98
C GLY A 268 13.88 3.94 12.73
N VAL A 269 14.32 4.65 11.71
CA VAL A 269 15.73 4.86 11.33
C VAL A 269 15.90 6.34 10.94
N GLU A 270 17.11 6.77 10.64
CA GLU A 270 17.36 8.10 10.08
C GLU A 270 16.54 8.29 8.80
N PRO A 271 15.91 9.47 8.58
CA PRO A 271 15.05 9.71 7.41
C PRO A 271 15.70 9.38 6.07
N GLU A 272 16.97 9.70 5.88
CA GLU A 272 17.73 9.39 4.66
C GLU A 272 17.87 7.88 4.37
N ARG A 273 17.76 7.04 5.43
CA ARG A 273 17.83 5.58 5.39
C ARG A 273 16.45 4.91 5.38
N VAL A 274 15.41 5.65 5.12
CA VAL A 274 14.01 5.19 5.16
C VAL A 274 13.80 3.83 4.48
N MET A 275 14.51 3.53 3.41
CA MET A 275 14.37 2.27 2.66
C MET A 275 14.85 1.04 3.44
N SER A 276 15.69 1.22 4.47
CA SER A 276 16.13 0.15 5.37
C SER A 276 15.22 -0.06 6.59
N ALA A 277 14.27 0.84 6.85
CA ALA A 277 13.39 0.77 8.02
C ALA A 277 12.59 -0.55 8.16
N PRO A 278 12.18 -1.25 7.08
CA PRO A 278 11.58 -2.58 7.17
C PRO A 278 12.45 -3.64 7.85
N ILE A 279 13.78 -3.55 7.74
CA ILE A 279 14.71 -4.54 8.29
C ILE A 279 14.55 -4.69 9.80
N PRO A 280 14.72 -3.63 10.62
CA PRO A 280 14.50 -3.74 12.07
C PRO A 280 13.05 -4.07 12.44
N ALA A 281 12.04 -3.71 11.62
CA ALA A 281 10.64 -4.06 11.87
C ALA A 281 10.43 -5.58 11.74
N VAL A 282 10.87 -6.18 10.65
CA VAL A 282 10.76 -7.64 10.43
C VAL A 282 11.55 -8.41 11.47
N ASN A 283 12.81 -8.02 11.74
CA ASN A 283 13.63 -8.66 12.76
C ASN A 283 12.98 -8.60 14.16
N THR A 284 12.29 -7.49 14.47
CA THR A 284 11.52 -7.36 15.72
C THR A 284 10.38 -8.38 15.78
N LEU A 285 9.62 -8.56 14.69
CA LEU A 285 8.54 -9.55 14.65
C LEU A 285 9.09 -10.98 14.79
N LEU A 286 10.15 -11.32 14.04
CA LEU A 286 10.79 -12.63 14.12
C LEU A 286 11.25 -12.91 15.58
N SER A 287 12.00 -11.99 16.16
CA SER A 287 12.51 -12.13 17.54
C SER A 287 11.39 -12.25 18.58
N ARG A 288 10.36 -11.41 18.50
CA ARG A 288 9.24 -11.41 19.47
C ARG A 288 8.41 -12.68 19.43
N ASN A 289 8.32 -13.30 18.25
CA ASN A 289 7.55 -14.52 18.06
C ASN A 289 8.43 -15.80 18.10
N GLY A 290 9.74 -15.67 18.38
CA GLY A 290 10.67 -16.80 18.46
C GLY A 290 10.83 -17.54 17.12
N LEU A 291 10.80 -16.79 16.01
CA LEU A 291 10.88 -17.31 14.65
C LEU A 291 12.22 -16.99 14.02
N ASP A 292 12.69 -17.93 13.20
CA ASP A 292 13.73 -17.67 12.21
C ASP A 292 13.11 -17.25 10.89
N VAL A 293 13.91 -16.66 9.99
CA VAL A 293 13.42 -16.19 8.68
C VAL A 293 12.79 -17.31 7.86
N LEU A 294 13.26 -18.54 8.00
CA LEU A 294 12.73 -19.70 7.28
C LEU A 294 11.47 -20.31 7.90
N ASP A 295 11.04 -19.86 9.08
CA ASP A 295 9.79 -20.30 9.72
C ASP A 295 8.58 -19.56 9.17
N VAL A 296 8.78 -18.50 8.41
CA VAL A 296 7.73 -17.73 7.74
C VAL A 296 7.65 -18.11 6.27
N ASP A 297 6.46 -18.48 5.80
CA ASP A 297 6.27 -19.04 4.46
C ASP A 297 6.26 -17.98 3.36
N VAL A 298 5.69 -16.80 3.62
CA VAL A 298 5.53 -15.73 2.64
C VAL A 298 5.92 -14.38 3.23
N TYR A 299 6.69 -13.62 2.47
CA TYR A 299 7.01 -12.23 2.77
C TYR A 299 6.49 -11.32 1.67
N GLU A 300 5.81 -10.26 2.06
CA GLU A 300 5.39 -9.20 1.15
C GLU A 300 6.01 -7.87 1.59
N HIS A 301 6.82 -7.28 0.73
CA HIS A 301 7.41 -5.97 0.92
C HIS A 301 6.90 -5.02 -0.14
N ASN A 302 6.52 -3.81 0.24
CA ASN A 302 6.12 -2.80 -0.74
C ASN A 302 7.32 -2.34 -1.57
N GLU A 303 7.27 -2.59 -2.87
CA GLU A 303 8.36 -2.29 -3.81
C GLU A 303 8.36 -0.80 -4.20
N ALA A 304 8.54 0.12 -3.22
CA ALA A 304 8.67 1.54 -3.54
C ALA A 304 9.79 1.79 -4.57
N PHE A 305 10.91 1.08 -4.38
CA PHE A 305 12.03 0.97 -5.31
C PHE A 305 12.56 -0.46 -5.29
N ALA A 306 13.00 -1.00 -6.42
CA ALA A 306 13.62 -2.32 -6.50
C ALA A 306 14.85 -2.42 -5.57
N SER A 307 15.64 -1.34 -5.46
CA SER A 307 16.78 -1.27 -4.54
C SER A 307 16.39 -1.55 -3.09
N ALA A 308 15.28 -0.99 -2.62
CA ALA A 308 14.79 -1.20 -1.26
C ALA A 308 14.39 -2.66 -1.03
N SER A 309 13.67 -3.25 -1.99
CA SER A 309 13.24 -4.65 -1.88
C SER A 309 14.40 -5.62 -1.94
N CYS A 310 15.38 -5.39 -2.81
CA CYS A 310 16.61 -6.18 -2.87
C CYS A 310 17.39 -6.11 -1.56
N ALA A 311 17.58 -4.89 -1.02
CA ALA A 311 18.30 -4.68 0.23
C ALA A 311 17.58 -5.35 1.42
N VAL A 312 16.27 -5.19 1.54
CA VAL A 312 15.48 -5.80 2.61
C VAL A 312 15.56 -7.34 2.55
N ALA A 313 15.41 -7.92 1.35
CA ALA A 313 15.51 -9.37 1.19
C ALA A 313 16.93 -9.88 1.52
N GLN A 314 17.97 -9.18 1.06
CA GLN A 314 19.37 -9.52 1.32
C GLN A 314 19.72 -9.45 2.81
N GLU A 315 19.42 -8.35 3.47
CA GLU A 315 19.81 -8.09 4.86
C GLU A 315 19.07 -8.99 5.87
N ILE A 316 17.83 -9.38 5.57
CA ILE A 316 17.06 -10.31 6.40
C ILE A 316 17.39 -11.76 6.04
N GLY A 317 17.83 -12.04 4.82
CA GLY A 317 18.05 -13.38 4.31
C GLY A 317 16.77 -14.05 3.82
N ILE A 318 15.82 -13.30 3.28
CA ILE A 318 14.54 -13.83 2.78
C ILE A 318 14.80 -14.57 1.44
N PRO A 319 14.42 -15.85 1.32
CA PRO A 319 14.51 -16.57 0.05
C PRO A 319 13.62 -15.96 -1.03
N GLU A 320 14.12 -15.96 -2.26
CA GLU A 320 13.41 -15.37 -3.41
C GLU A 320 12.04 -16.02 -3.67
N ASP A 321 11.93 -17.32 -3.44
CA ASP A 321 10.71 -18.11 -3.62
C ASP A 321 9.66 -17.91 -2.51
N ARG A 322 9.95 -17.05 -1.51
CA ARG A 322 9.04 -16.64 -0.46
C ARG A 322 8.73 -15.14 -0.49
N PHE A 323 9.32 -14.38 -1.41
CA PHE A 323 9.28 -12.91 -1.41
C PHE A 323 8.49 -12.36 -2.58
N ASN A 324 7.44 -11.56 -2.32
CA ASN A 324 6.57 -10.90 -3.31
C ASN A 324 6.10 -11.84 -4.44
N LEU A 325 5.42 -12.91 -4.07
CA LEU A 325 5.11 -14.02 -4.96
C LEU A 325 4.18 -13.66 -6.13
N HIS A 326 3.42 -12.59 -6.02
CA HIS A 326 2.51 -12.10 -7.07
C HIS A 326 2.98 -10.77 -7.71
N GLY A 327 4.28 -10.46 -7.62
CA GLY A 327 4.80 -9.15 -7.95
C GLY A 327 4.48 -8.13 -6.86
N GLY A 328 4.72 -6.85 -7.12
CA GLY A 328 4.51 -5.79 -6.14
C GLY A 328 4.42 -4.42 -6.79
N ALA A 329 4.75 -3.34 -6.06
CA ALA A 329 4.48 -1.97 -6.48
C ALA A 329 5.22 -1.52 -7.75
N VAL A 330 6.33 -2.15 -8.13
CA VAL A 330 7.01 -1.90 -9.41
C VAL A 330 6.11 -2.27 -10.59
N SER A 331 5.30 -3.30 -10.46
CA SER A 331 4.36 -3.76 -11.48
C SER A 331 2.91 -3.31 -11.24
N LEU A 332 2.44 -3.38 -9.97
CA LEU A 332 1.05 -3.11 -9.59
C LEU A 332 0.80 -1.63 -9.25
N GLY A 333 1.86 -0.88 -8.96
CA GLY A 333 1.77 0.52 -8.56
C GLY A 333 1.71 0.77 -7.05
N HIS A 334 1.84 2.07 -6.68
CA HIS A 334 1.97 2.50 -5.29
C HIS A 334 1.06 3.68 -4.94
N PRO A 335 -0.28 3.48 -4.87
CA PRO A 335 -1.18 4.49 -4.31
C PRO A 335 -0.92 4.61 -2.80
N LEU A 336 -0.22 5.70 -2.37
CA LEU A 336 0.44 5.81 -1.06
C LEU A 336 -0.43 5.34 0.11
N GLY A 337 -1.59 5.98 0.30
CA GLY A 337 -2.48 5.70 1.42
C GLY A 337 -3.12 4.30 1.41
N ALA A 338 -3.23 3.68 0.22
CA ALA A 338 -3.84 2.37 0.03
C ALA A 338 -2.85 1.19 0.12
N SER A 339 -1.56 1.43 -0.10
CA SER A 339 -0.58 0.37 -0.34
C SER A 339 -0.40 -0.62 0.81
N GLY A 340 -0.59 -0.20 2.06
CA GLY A 340 -0.40 -1.07 3.21
C GLY A 340 -1.36 -2.26 3.24
N THR A 341 -2.66 -2.02 3.12
CA THR A 341 -3.65 -3.11 3.04
C THR A 341 -3.62 -3.79 1.67
N ARG A 342 -3.24 -3.12 0.57
CA ARG A 342 -2.99 -3.78 -0.71
C ARG A 342 -1.92 -4.87 -0.56
N CYS A 343 -0.76 -4.56 0.04
CA CYS A 343 0.29 -5.55 0.30
C CYS A 343 -0.21 -6.69 1.19
N LEU A 344 -0.95 -6.37 2.27
CA LEU A 344 -1.53 -7.40 3.13
C LEU A 344 -2.45 -8.34 2.35
N ILE A 345 -3.34 -7.81 1.51
CA ILE A 345 -4.29 -8.59 0.72
C ILE A 345 -3.56 -9.46 -0.31
N THR A 346 -2.57 -8.91 -1.03
CA THR A 346 -1.76 -9.66 -2.00
C THR A 346 -0.99 -10.80 -1.32
N MET A 347 -0.41 -10.56 -0.14
CA MET A 347 0.22 -11.60 0.68
C MET A 347 -0.77 -12.71 1.06
N LEU A 348 -1.96 -12.34 1.51
CA LEU A 348 -3.03 -13.32 1.84
C LEU A 348 -3.41 -14.16 0.61
N GLY A 349 -3.48 -13.56 -0.57
CA GLY A 349 -3.68 -14.25 -1.84
C GLY A 349 -2.56 -15.24 -2.16
N ALA A 350 -1.32 -14.83 -1.98
CA ALA A 350 -0.16 -15.71 -2.14
C ALA A 350 -0.18 -16.87 -1.14
N MET A 351 -0.51 -16.60 0.14
CA MET A 351 -0.67 -17.64 1.16
C MET A 351 -1.77 -18.64 0.79
N ARG A 352 -2.92 -18.14 0.32
CA ARG A 352 -4.04 -18.99 -0.13
C ARG A 352 -3.63 -19.90 -1.30
N ARG A 353 -2.97 -19.34 -2.31
CA ARG A 353 -2.51 -20.07 -3.50
C ARG A 353 -1.47 -21.15 -3.16
N THR A 354 -0.51 -20.83 -2.31
CA THR A 354 0.60 -21.74 -1.95
C THR A 354 0.27 -22.67 -0.76
N ASN A 355 -0.92 -22.54 -0.19
CA ASN A 355 -1.31 -23.22 1.05
C ASN A 355 -0.38 -22.88 2.24
N ALA A 356 0.24 -21.70 2.22
CA ALA A 356 1.14 -21.24 3.27
C ALA A 356 0.41 -21.03 4.59
N ALA A 357 1.09 -21.30 5.70
CA ALA A 357 0.54 -21.16 7.05
C ALA A 357 0.76 -19.76 7.64
N SER A 358 1.77 -19.03 7.15
CA SER A 358 2.19 -17.78 7.78
C SER A 358 2.71 -16.76 6.76
N GLY A 359 2.62 -15.47 7.11
CA GLY A 359 3.18 -14.40 6.30
C GLY A 359 3.54 -13.15 7.09
N ILE A 360 4.55 -12.43 6.61
CA ILE A 360 4.91 -11.10 7.12
C ILE A 360 4.81 -10.08 5.99
N VAL A 361 4.00 -9.02 6.21
CA VAL A 361 3.92 -7.86 5.33
C VAL A 361 4.65 -6.68 5.95
N THR A 362 5.41 -5.92 5.15
CA THR A 362 6.14 -4.74 5.61
C THR A 362 6.26 -3.65 4.55
N LEU A 363 6.31 -2.39 4.99
CA LEU A 363 6.48 -1.22 4.14
C LEU A 363 7.44 -0.22 4.80
N CYS A 364 8.30 0.40 3.99
CA CYS A 364 8.99 1.63 4.37
C CYS A 364 8.03 2.83 4.27
N LEU A 365 8.26 3.86 5.08
CA LEU A 365 7.41 5.05 5.18
C LEU A 365 8.28 6.30 5.20
N GLY A 366 7.94 7.31 4.41
CA GLY A 366 8.63 8.59 4.43
C GLY A 366 8.87 9.10 5.86
N GLY A 367 10.04 9.72 6.08
CA GLY A 367 10.50 10.15 7.40
C GLY A 367 11.22 9.08 8.21
N GLY A 368 11.67 7.98 7.59
CA GLY A 368 12.51 6.97 8.24
C GLY A 368 11.77 5.95 9.08
N ASN A 369 10.50 5.68 8.79
CA ASN A 369 9.71 4.68 9.53
C ASN A 369 9.40 3.44 8.69
N ALA A 370 8.97 2.37 9.37
CA ALA A 370 8.31 1.21 8.75
C ALA A 370 7.14 0.71 9.60
N VAL A 371 6.27 -0.03 8.97
CA VAL A 371 5.25 -0.88 9.60
C VAL A 371 5.46 -2.31 9.14
N ALA A 372 5.20 -3.26 10.04
CA ALA A 372 5.22 -4.69 9.71
C ALA A 372 4.11 -5.42 10.48
N MET A 373 3.53 -6.46 9.86
CA MET A 373 2.49 -7.28 10.46
C MET A 373 2.74 -8.74 10.15
N TYR A 374 2.62 -9.59 11.16
CA TYR A 374 2.70 -11.03 11.08
C TYR A 374 1.30 -11.62 11.18
N VAL A 375 0.95 -12.49 10.24
CA VAL A 375 -0.34 -13.17 10.20
C VAL A 375 -0.15 -14.68 10.05
N ARG A 376 -1.14 -15.43 10.53
CA ARG A 376 -1.21 -16.89 10.33
C ARG A 376 -2.58 -17.28 9.78
N ARG A 377 -2.59 -18.33 8.97
CA ARG A 377 -3.85 -18.97 8.58
C ARG A 377 -4.48 -19.60 9.82
N PRO A 378 -5.82 -19.56 9.99
CA PRO A 378 -6.51 -20.28 11.06
C PRO A 378 -6.22 -21.79 10.99
N GLU A 379 -6.13 -22.42 12.16
CA GLU A 379 -5.99 -23.90 12.27
C GLU A 379 -7.25 -24.63 11.78
#